data_2c10092eae269f57def64d58706dd69d
#
_entry.id   2c10092eae269f57def64d58706dd69d
#
_cell.length_a   1.000
_cell.length_b   1.000
_cell.length_c   1.000
_cell.angle_alpha   90.00
_cell.angle_beta   90.00
_cell.angle_gamma   90.00
#
_symmetry.space_group_name_H-M   'P 1'
#
loop_
_entity.id
_entity.type
_entity.pdbx_description
1 polymer ?
#
loop_
_entity_poly.entity_id
_entity_poly.type
_entity_poly.pdbx_seq_one_letter_code
_entity_poly.pdbx_strand_id
1 'polypeptide(L)'
;MDCSQAFAFVALEDFFSLLLAGRGMNSVASGVTIAVQLLASASMGLIVPSVIAHVDKGRFARICGIIRLVLTALFLIPLTPANLLPVFYVLQTVAYSLFAPIKYSIFQNAADSSMRCSLISVQSQMVAVGAVLFYLLNAVLSSAAGIRVVLLVALGISSLVYIPALFRLTSQRT
;
A
#
# COMPACT_ATOMS: atom_id res chain seq x y z
N MET A 1 -0.32 -8.01 -8.99
CA MET A 1 0.14 -7.33 -7.78
C MET A 1 -0.27 -5.85 -7.75
N ASP A 2 -0.02 -5.07 -8.81
CA ASP A 2 -0.37 -3.63 -8.82
C ASP A 2 -1.87 -3.36 -8.73
N CYS A 3 -2.69 -4.09 -9.46
CA CYS A 3 -4.15 -4.01 -9.36
C CYS A 3 -4.64 -4.32 -7.92
N SER A 4 -4.12 -5.38 -7.29
CA SER A 4 -4.49 -5.72 -5.91
C SER A 4 -3.96 -4.71 -4.89
N GLN A 5 -2.82 -4.08 -5.14
CA GLN A 5 -2.33 -2.98 -4.32
C GLN A 5 -3.26 -1.76 -4.40
N ALA A 6 -3.64 -1.35 -5.61
CA ALA A 6 -4.53 -0.21 -5.79
C ALA A 6 -5.91 -0.48 -5.17
N PHE A 7 -6.44 -1.68 -5.35
CA PHE A 7 -7.73 -2.07 -4.82
C PHE A 7 -7.86 -1.92 -3.29
N ALA A 8 -6.77 -2.13 -2.53
CA ALA A 8 -6.82 -2.03 -1.07
C ALA A 8 -6.14 -0.78 -0.50
N PHE A 9 -5.02 -0.36 -1.08
CA PHE A 9 -4.15 0.63 -0.45
C PHE A 9 -4.35 2.04 -0.99
N VAL A 10 -4.65 2.23 -2.28
CA VAL A 10 -5.00 3.56 -2.82
C VAL A 10 -6.30 4.02 -2.18
N ALA A 11 -7.27 3.13 -2.10
CA ALA A 11 -8.54 3.39 -1.44
C ALA A 11 -8.39 3.80 0.04
N LEU A 12 -7.42 3.21 0.76
CA LEU A 12 -7.14 3.59 2.14
C LEU A 12 -6.68 5.05 2.25
N GLU A 13 -5.86 5.50 1.30
CA GLU A 13 -5.36 6.89 1.28
C GLU A 13 -6.51 7.88 1.07
N ASP A 14 -7.43 7.58 0.15
CA ASP A 14 -8.58 8.44 -0.14
C ASP A 14 -9.58 8.55 1.02
N PHE A 15 -9.77 7.46 1.77
CA PHE A 15 -10.72 7.43 2.90
C PHE A 15 -10.08 7.62 4.28
N PHE A 16 -8.78 7.89 4.34
CA PHE A 16 -8.03 8.05 5.59
C PHE A 16 -8.66 9.07 6.54
N SER A 17 -8.92 10.29 6.05
CA SER A 17 -9.50 11.36 6.87
C SER A 17 -10.89 11.01 7.40
N LEU A 18 -11.70 10.32 6.57
CA LEU A 18 -13.04 9.85 6.96
C LEU A 18 -12.95 8.79 8.06
N LEU A 19 -11.98 7.88 7.96
CA LEU A 19 -11.77 6.84 8.98
C LEU A 19 -11.32 7.42 10.32
N LEU A 20 -10.47 8.45 10.31
CA LEU A 20 -10.05 9.17 11.52
C LEU A 20 -11.20 9.96 12.13
N ALA A 21 -11.98 10.69 11.31
CA ALA A 21 -13.16 11.43 11.76
C ALA A 21 -14.18 10.49 12.42
N GLY A 22 -14.41 9.31 11.86
CA GLY A 22 -15.26 8.27 12.44
C GLY A 22 -14.77 7.71 13.79
N ARG A 23 -13.53 8.07 14.20
CA ARG A 23 -12.95 7.75 15.52
C ARG A 23 -12.83 8.97 16.45
N GLY A 24 -13.49 10.07 16.09
CA GLY A 24 -13.48 11.30 16.89
C GLY A 24 -12.21 12.13 16.76
N MET A 25 -11.34 11.84 15.80
CA MET A 25 -10.17 12.67 15.53
C MET A 25 -10.56 13.90 14.69
N ASN A 26 -10.00 15.05 15.04
CA ASN A 26 -10.27 16.29 14.34
C ASN A 26 -9.46 16.40 13.03
N SER A 27 -9.85 17.34 12.17
CA SER A 27 -9.21 17.58 10.88
C SER A 27 -7.74 18.01 11.00
N VAL A 28 -7.38 18.68 12.09
CA VAL A 28 -5.98 19.08 12.34
C VAL A 28 -5.11 17.85 12.54
N ALA A 29 -5.55 16.88 13.35
CA ALA A 29 -4.81 15.63 13.54
C ALA A 29 -4.65 14.84 12.24
N SER A 30 -5.67 14.81 11.38
CA SER A 30 -5.59 14.21 10.05
C SER A 30 -4.58 14.93 9.16
N GLY A 31 -4.61 16.26 9.13
CA GLY A 31 -3.67 17.07 8.35
C GLY A 31 -2.21 16.90 8.82
N VAL A 32 -1.97 16.93 10.13
CA VAL A 32 -0.63 16.66 10.70
C VAL A 32 -0.15 15.26 10.34
N THR A 33 -1.01 14.26 10.42
CA THR A 33 -0.65 12.88 10.06
C THR A 33 -0.24 12.77 8.59
N ILE A 34 -0.98 13.40 7.68
CA ILE A 34 -0.65 13.44 6.25
C ILE A 34 0.69 14.16 6.02
N ALA A 35 0.92 15.30 6.69
CA ALA A 35 2.19 16.01 6.58
C ALA A 35 3.38 15.17 7.06
N VAL A 36 3.25 14.51 8.20
CA VAL A 36 4.28 13.59 8.72
C VAL A 36 4.51 12.42 7.77
N GLN A 37 3.46 11.84 7.22
CA GLN A 37 3.52 10.76 6.23
C GLN A 37 4.26 11.18 4.96
N LEU A 38 3.98 12.36 4.42
CA LEU A 38 4.66 12.89 3.24
C LEU A 38 6.16 13.13 3.51
N LEU A 39 6.49 13.74 4.65
CA LEU A 39 7.89 13.97 5.05
C LEU A 39 8.64 12.65 5.24
N ALA A 40 8.02 11.68 5.93
CA ALA A 40 8.60 10.36 6.11
C ALA A 40 8.83 9.64 4.78
N SER A 41 7.86 9.68 3.86
CA SER A 41 7.98 9.09 2.53
C SER A 41 9.09 9.75 1.69
N ALA A 42 9.18 11.08 1.72
CA ALA A 42 10.24 11.81 1.03
C ALA A 42 11.63 11.46 1.58
N SER A 43 11.76 11.35 2.90
CA SER A 43 13.01 10.94 3.55
C SER A 43 13.47 9.54 3.15
N MET A 44 12.52 8.62 2.90
CA MET A 44 12.85 7.27 2.43
C MET A 44 13.52 7.29 1.05
N GLY A 45 13.21 8.25 0.18
CA GLY A 45 13.89 8.43 -1.11
C GLY A 45 15.41 8.61 -0.98
N LEU A 46 15.87 9.23 0.10
CA LEU A 46 17.29 9.42 0.40
C LEU A 46 17.95 8.16 1.00
N ILE A 47 17.19 7.38 1.75
CA ILE A 47 17.69 6.21 2.51
C ILE A 47 17.69 4.94 1.66
N VAL A 48 16.70 4.78 0.78
CA VAL A 48 16.48 3.56 -0.02
C VAL A 48 17.71 3.14 -0.83
N PRO A 49 18.44 4.02 -1.54
CA PRO A 49 19.63 3.61 -2.31
C PRO A 49 20.69 2.93 -1.43
N SER A 50 20.95 3.47 -0.24
CA SER A 50 21.92 2.93 0.71
C SER A 50 21.47 1.58 1.27
N VAL A 51 20.19 1.43 1.59
CA VAL A 51 19.63 0.18 2.10
C VAL A 51 19.69 -0.92 1.02
N ILE A 52 19.28 -0.62 -0.21
CA ILE A 52 19.25 -1.58 -1.32
C ILE A 52 20.65 -2.10 -1.68
N ALA A 53 21.70 -1.31 -1.46
CA ALA A 53 23.08 -1.71 -1.73
C ALA A 53 23.56 -2.86 -0.81
N HIS A 54 23.00 -2.98 0.40
CA HIS A 54 23.51 -3.87 1.45
C HIS A 54 22.56 -5.03 1.82
N VAL A 55 21.37 -5.11 1.21
CA VAL A 55 20.37 -6.12 1.57
C VAL A 55 19.96 -6.97 0.37
N ASP A 56 19.54 -8.21 0.66
CA ASP A 56 18.85 -9.04 -0.33
C ASP A 56 17.52 -8.40 -0.70
N LYS A 57 17.45 -7.90 -1.94
CA LYS A 57 16.29 -7.16 -2.46
C LYS A 57 14.99 -7.96 -2.36
N GLY A 58 15.07 -9.27 -2.63
CA GLY A 58 13.89 -10.14 -2.59
C GLY A 58 13.36 -10.32 -1.17
N ARG A 59 14.22 -10.65 -0.21
CA ARG A 59 13.83 -10.81 1.20
C ARG A 59 13.33 -9.51 1.79
N PHE A 60 14.03 -8.42 1.53
CA PHE A 60 13.65 -7.11 2.04
C PHE A 60 12.29 -6.64 1.50
N ALA A 61 12.05 -6.79 0.18
CA ALA A 61 10.75 -6.48 -0.43
C ALA A 61 9.62 -7.31 0.20
N ARG A 62 9.88 -8.60 0.48
CA ARG A 62 8.90 -9.48 1.14
C ARG A 62 8.55 -8.98 2.54
N ILE A 63 9.55 -8.66 3.34
CA ILE A 63 9.36 -8.16 4.70
C ILE A 63 8.56 -6.85 4.68
N CYS A 64 8.97 -5.87 3.87
CA CYS A 64 8.25 -4.60 3.75
C CYS A 64 6.80 -4.78 3.26
N GLY A 65 6.59 -5.67 2.30
CA GLY A 65 5.24 -5.96 1.80
C GLY A 65 4.33 -6.60 2.86
N ILE A 66 4.85 -7.52 3.67
CA ILE A 66 4.11 -8.14 4.78
C ILE A 66 3.85 -7.12 5.88
N ILE A 67 4.86 -6.33 6.28
CA ILE A 67 4.70 -5.26 7.28
C ILE A 67 3.60 -4.29 6.85
N ARG A 68 3.60 -3.85 5.60
CA ARG A 68 2.56 -2.97 5.07
C ARG A 68 1.17 -3.57 5.24
N LEU A 69 1.00 -4.84 4.87
CA LEU A 69 -0.28 -5.54 4.96
C LEU A 69 -0.76 -5.65 6.42
N VAL A 70 0.13 -6.03 7.34
CA VAL A 70 -0.18 -6.14 8.77
C VAL A 70 -0.56 -4.78 9.36
N LEU A 71 0.21 -3.73 9.08
CA LEU A 71 -0.07 -2.38 9.59
C LEU A 71 -1.40 -1.84 9.04
N THR A 72 -1.73 -2.12 7.77
CA THR A 72 -3.02 -1.76 7.19
C THR A 72 -4.17 -2.53 7.87
N ALA A 73 -4.00 -3.82 8.13
CA ALA A 73 -4.99 -4.59 8.86
C ALA A 73 -5.21 -4.03 10.28
N LEU A 74 -4.13 -3.73 11.02
CA LEU A 74 -4.20 -3.14 12.35
C LEU A 74 -4.89 -1.76 12.33
N PHE A 75 -4.64 -0.94 11.30
CA PHE A 75 -5.33 0.34 11.12
C PHE A 75 -6.84 0.16 10.95
N LEU A 76 -7.28 -0.87 10.24
CA LEU A 76 -8.70 -1.11 9.94
C LEU A 76 -9.45 -1.80 11.08
N ILE A 77 -8.78 -2.52 11.98
CA ILE A 77 -9.42 -3.23 13.09
C ILE A 77 -10.12 -2.25 14.04
N PRO A 78 -11.41 -2.46 14.38
CA PRO A 78 -12.16 -1.56 15.24
C PRO A 78 -11.61 -1.41 16.66
N LEU A 79 -10.92 -2.43 17.16
CA LEU A 79 -10.34 -2.47 18.52
C LEU A 79 -9.06 -1.64 18.66
N THR A 80 -8.48 -1.18 17.56
CA THR A 80 -7.26 -0.36 17.59
C THR A 80 -7.53 0.98 18.25
N PRO A 81 -6.76 1.38 19.28
CA PRO A 81 -6.89 2.69 19.91
C PRO A 81 -6.75 3.84 18.91
N ALA A 82 -7.59 4.88 19.01
CA ALA A 82 -7.62 5.97 18.05
C ALA A 82 -6.27 6.69 17.92
N ASN A 83 -5.55 6.87 19.03
CA ASN A 83 -4.22 7.51 19.06
C ASN A 83 -3.13 6.73 18.31
N LEU A 84 -3.30 5.42 18.06
CA LEU A 84 -2.36 4.61 17.29
C LEU A 84 -2.64 4.61 15.79
N LEU A 85 -3.83 5.02 15.36
CA LEU A 85 -4.20 5.02 13.94
C LEU A 85 -3.26 5.87 13.07
N PRO A 86 -2.89 7.12 13.45
CA PRO A 86 -1.92 7.90 12.70
C PRO A 86 -0.56 7.19 12.56
N VAL A 87 -0.11 6.53 13.63
CA VAL A 87 1.17 5.82 13.65
C VAL A 87 1.15 4.65 12.66
N PHE A 88 0.12 3.82 12.67
CA PHE A 88 0.00 2.70 11.73
C PHE A 88 -0.10 3.19 10.28
N TYR A 89 -0.81 4.29 10.04
CA TYR A 89 -0.91 4.89 8.71
C TYR A 89 0.44 5.39 8.19
N VAL A 90 1.21 6.10 9.01
CA VAL A 90 2.55 6.57 8.62
C VAL A 90 3.49 5.38 8.39
N LEU A 91 3.52 4.41 9.30
CA LEU A 91 4.41 3.26 9.20
C LEU A 91 4.11 2.38 7.97
N GLN A 92 2.82 2.17 7.62
CA GLN A 92 2.46 1.41 6.43
C GLN A 92 2.93 2.12 5.15
N THR A 93 2.87 3.46 5.13
CA THR A 93 3.34 4.25 3.98
C THR A 93 4.86 4.26 3.89
N VAL A 94 5.56 4.33 5.02
CA VAL A 94 7.04 4.15 5.07
C VAL A 94 7.43 2.77 4.52
N ALA A 95 6.75 1.72 4.95
CA ALA A 95 6.99 0.36 4.44
C ALA A 95 6.77 0.28 2.91
N TYR A 96 5.77 0.99 2.39
CA TYR A 96 5.55 1.09 0.95
C TYR A 96 6.65 1.87 0.24
N SER A 97 7.09 3.00 0.80
CA SER A 97 8.16 3.83 0.22
C SER A 97 9.50 3.09 0.15
N LEU A 98 9.72 2.14 1.05
CA LEU A 98 10.86 1.22 1.00
C LEU A 98 10.65 0.09 -0.03
N PHE A 99 9.44 -0.43 -0.14
CA PHE A 99 9.09 -1.55 -1.02
C PHE A 99 9.03 -1.16 -2.50
N ALA A 100 8.41 -0.02 -2.83
CA ALA A 100 8.10 0.36 -4.19
C ALA A 100 9.34 0.47 -5.12
N PRO A 101 10.44 1.15 -4.74
CA PRO A 101 11.63 1.23 -5.58
C PRO A 101 12.27 -0.14 -5.87
N ILE A 102 12.24 -1.05 -4.88
CA ILE A 102 12.77 -2.40 -5.04
C ILE A 102 11.93 -3.19 -6.03
N LYS A 103 10.61 -3.13 -5.87
CA LYS A 103 9.67 -3.74 -6.81
C LYS A 103 9.92 -3.24 -8.24
N TYR A 104 10.01 -1.93 -8.43
CA TYR A 104 10.30 -1.34 -9.74
C TYR A 104 11.65 -1.79 -10.30
N SER A 105 12.70 -1.80 -9.47
CA SER A 105 14.02 -2.28 -9.89
C SER A 105 13.99 -3.74 -10.37
N ILE A 106 13.27 -4.62 -9.68
CA ILE A 106 13.13 -6.02 -10.07
C ILE A 106 12.40 -6.11 -11.41
N PHE A 107 11.30 -5.37 -11.59
CA PHE A 107 10.54 -5.34 -12.84
C PHE A 107 11.35 -4.80 -14.01
N GLN A 108 12.02 -3.68 -13.84
CA GLN A 108 12.83 -3.06 -14.89
C GLN A 108 14.01 -3.92 -15.32
N ASN A 109 14.62 -4.65 -14.38
CA ASN A 109 15.74 -5.54 -14.69
C ASN A 109 15.30 -6.84 -15.38
N ALA A 110 14.03 -7.24 -15.23
CA ALA A 110 13.46 -8.41 -15.91
C ALA A 110 12.94 -8.10 -17.31
N ALA A 111 12.86 -6.83 -17.70
CA ALA A 111 12.30 -6.38 -18.96
C ALA A 111 13.38 -5.91 -19.93
N ASP A 112 13.24 -6.25 -21.21
CA ASP A 112 14.04 -5.68 -22.28
C ASP A 112 13.89 -4.16 -22.34
N SER A 113 14.95 -3.46 -22.69
CA SER A 113 14.98 -1.99 -22.74
C SER A 113 13.88 -1.40 -23.63
N SER A 114 13.54 -2.07 -24.71
CA SER A 114 12.47 -1.67 -25.66
C SER A 114 11.06 -1.77 -25.06
N MET A 115 10.86 -2.62 -24.05
CA MET A 115 9.54 -2.88 -23.46
C MET A 115 9.29 -2.12 -22.15
N ARG A 116 10.29 -1.44 -21.59
CA ARG A 116 10.17 -0.78 -20.27
C ARG A 116 9.07 0.26 -20.21
N CYS A 117 8.94 1.11 -21.24
CA CYS A 117 7.88 2.13 -21.30
C CYS A 117 6.49 1.49 -21.37
N SER A 118 6.33 0.44 -22.17
CA SER A 118 5.06 -0.29 -22.28
C SER A 118 4.68 -0.94 -20.96
N LEU A 119 5.64 -1.51 -20.23
CA LEU A 119 5.38 -2.12 -18.91
C LEU A 119 4.94 -1.10 -17.86
N ILE A 120 5.53 0.10 -17.84
CA ILE A 120 5.12 1.18 -16.96
C ILE A 120 3.68 1.61 -17.28
N SER A 121 3.34 1.73 -18.57
CA SER A 121 1.98 2.06 -19.01
C SER A 121 0.97 1.00 -18.57
N VAL A 122 1.26 -0.28 -18.81
CA VAL A 122 0.41 -1.40 -18.37
C VAL A 122 0.25 -1.39 -16.85
N GLN A 123 1.33 -1.13 -16.11
CA GLN A 123 1.27 -1.06 -14.64
C GLN A 123 0.35 0.07 -14.17
N SER A 124 0.44 1.25 -14.77
CA SER A 124 -0.46 2.37 -14.44
C SER A 124 -1.92 2.03 -14.73
N GLN A 125 -2.20 1.35 -15.84
CA GLN A 125 -3.55 0.86 -16.17
C GLN A 125 -4.04 -0.16 -15.14
N MET A 126 -3.20 -1.09 -14.68
CA MET A 126 -3.57 -2.06 -13.65
C MET A 126 -3.89 -1.39 -12.31
N VAL A 127 -3.18 -0.31 -11.96
CA VAL A 127 -3.50 0.52 -10.78
C VAL A 127 -4.87 1.17 -10.95
N ALA A 128 -5.15 1.78 -12.10
CA ALA A 128 -6.43 2.42 -12.38
C ALA A 128 -7.59 1.40 -12.32
N VAL A 129 -7.42 0.22 -12.92
CA VAL A 129 -8.43 -0.86 -12.85
C VAL A 129 -8.68 -1.26 -11.39
N GLY A 130 -7.63 -1.42 -10.59
CA GLY A 130 -7.78 -1.74 -9.17
C GLY A 130 -8.57 -0.69 -8.40
N ALA A 131 -8.30 0.59 -8.63
CA ALA A 131 -9.04 1.70 -8.03
C ALA A 131 -10.51 1.70 -8.44
N VAL A 132 -10.80 1.56 -9.74
CA VAL A 132 -12.18 1.48 -10.25
C VAL A 132 -12.96 0.32 -9.60
N LEU A 133 -12.37 -0.86 -9.53
CA LEU A 133 -13.00 -2.02 -8.89
C LEU A 133 -13.30 -1.76 -7.41
N PHE A 134 -12.40 -1.07 -6.70
CA PHE A 134 -12.67 -0.67 -5.32
C PHE A 134 -13.84 0.31 -5.21
N TYR A 135 -13.89 1.36 -6.04
CA TYR A 135 -14.98 2.33 -6.00
C TYR A 135 -16.33 1.70 -6.34
N LEU A 136 -16.37 0.74 -7.27
CA LEU A 136 -17.58 -0.03 -7.55
C LEU A 136 -18.01 -0.86 -6.35
N LEU A 137 -17.08 -1.56 -5.69
CA LEU A 137 -17.35 -2.30 -4.47
C LEU A 137 -17.87 -1.38 -3.36
N ASN A 138 -17.24 -0.21 -3.20
CA ASN A 138 -17.64 0.78 -2.22
C ASN A 138 -19.05 1.33 -2.51
N ALA A 139 -19.37 1.63 -3.76
CA ALA A 139 -20.69 2.11 -4.15
C ALA A 139 -21.81 1.12 -3.80
N VAL A 140 -21.54 -0.18 -3.91
CA VAL A 140 -22.53 -1.23 -3.62
C VAL A 140 -22.64 -1.51 -2.13
N LEU A 141 -21.52 -1.57 -1.39
CA LEU A 141 -21.50 -2.08 -0.02
C LEU A 141 -21.45 -1.00 1.06
N SER A 142 -21.04 0.23 0.77
CA SER A 142 -20.80 1.25 1.82
C SER A 142 -22.08 1.68 2.54
N SER A 143 -23.22 1.70 1.85
CA SER A 143 -24.51 2.06 2.44
C SER A 143 -25.00 1.03 3.47
N ALA A 144 -24.67 -0.24 3.27
CA ALA A 144 -25.11 -1.34 4.12
C ALA A 144 -24.12 -1.65 5.25
N ALA A 145 -22.80 -1.62 4.96
CA ALA A 145 -21.77 -2.13 5.84
C ALA A 145 -20.81 -1.05 6.38
N GLY A 146 -20.84 0.14 5.81
CA GLY A 146 -19.91 1.23 6.13
C GLY A 146 -18.52 1.04 5.53
N ILE A 147 -17.82 2.14 5.30
CA ILE A 147 -16.53 2.18 4.57
C ILE A 147 -15.44 1.29 5.15
N ARG A 148 -15.39 1.15 6.47
CA ARG A 148 -14.39 0.31 7.15
C ARG A 148 -14.51 -1.16 6.80
N VAL A 149 -15.74 -1.69 6.76
CA VAL A 149 -16.00 -3.08 6.39
C VAL A 149 -15.65 -3.30 4.93
N VAL A 150 -15.98 -2.33 4.06
CA VAL A 150 -15.60 -2.39 2.64
C VAL A 150 -14.09 -2.46 2.47
N LEU A 151 -13.33 -1.65 3.21
CA LEU A 151 -11.86 -1.67 3.17
C LEU A 151 -11.28 -2.99 3.73
N LEU A 152 -11.86 -3.56 4.78
CA LEU A 152 -11.45 -4.88 5.29
C LEU A 152 -11.70 -6.00 4.27
N VAL A 153 -12.84 -5.98 3.60
CA VAL A 153 -13.16 -6.92 2.52
C VAL A 153 -12.18 -6.75 1.36
N ALA A 154 -11.94 -5.51 0.94
CA ALA A 154 -10.97 -5.19 -0.11
C ALA A 154 -9.57 -5.67 0.25
N LEU A 155 -9.13 -5.46 1.49
CA LEU A 155 -7.83 -5.94 1.98
C LEU A 155 -7.76 -7.47 1.98
N GLY A 156 -8.83 -8.15 2.40
CA GLY A 156 -8.93 -9.62 2.37
C GLY A 156 -8.79 -10.18 0.96
N ILE A 157 -9.58 -9.66 0.02
CA ILE A 157 -9.53 -10.06 -1.40
C ILE A 157 -8.13 -9.77 -1.98
N SER A 158 -7.60 -8.58 -1.71
CA SER A 158 -6.27 -8.20 -2.21
C SER A 158 -5.17 -9.11 -1.68
N SER A 159 -5.26 -9.53 -0.43
CA SER A 159 -4.27 -10.41 0.21
C SER A 159 -4.15 -11.76 -0.48
N LEU A 160 -5.25 -12.30 -1.01
CA LEU A 160 -5.25 -13.57 -1.75
C LEU A 160 -4.41 -13.53 -3.03
N VAL A 161 -4.32 -12.36 -3.66
CA VAL A 161 -3.50 -12.15 -4.86
C VAL A 161 -2.12 -11.59 -4.51
N TYR A 162 -2.07 -10.68 -3.55
CA TYR A 162 -0.86 -9.96 -3.18
C TYR A 162 0.20 -10.86 -2.55
N ILE A 163 -0.20 -11.72 -1.60
CA ILE A 163 0.73 -12.59 -0.88
C ILE A 163 1.41 -13.59 -1.84
N PRO A 164 0.70 -14.39 -2.65
CA PRO A 164 1.35 -15.30 -3.61
C PRO A 164 2.23 -14.56 -4.62
N ALA A 165 1.78 -13.40 -5.11
CA ALA A 165 2.56 -12.59 -6.04
C ALA A 165 3.86 -12.06 -5.41
N LEU A 166 3.82 -11.67 -4.14
CA LEU A 166 4.99 -11.21 -3.38
C LEU A 166 6.03 -12.34 -3.23
N PHE A 167 5.59 -13.55 -2.93
CA PHE A 167 6.48 -14.71 -2.82
C PHE A 167 7.08 -15.11 -4.18
N ARG A 168 6.31 -15.07 -5.27
CA ARG A 168 6.81 -15.34 -6.63
C ARG A 168 7.85 -14.31 -7.09
N LEU A 169 7.61 -13.02 -6.82
CA LEU A 169 8.53 -11.94 -7.17
C LEU A 169 9.94 -12.18 -6.58
N THR A 170 10.02 -12.81 -5.42
CA THR A 170 11.25 -13.03 -4.69
C THR A 170 11.90 -14.39 -4.94
N SER A 171 11.16 -15.34 -5.52
CA SER A 171 11.64 -16.70 -5.84
C SER A 171 12.39 -16.82 -7.18
N GLN A 172 12.25 -15.82 -8.07
CA GLN A 172 12.86 -15.88 -9.41
C GLN A 172 14.37 -15.60 -9.44
N ARG A 173 15.06 -15.60 -8.30
CA ARG A 173 16.50 -15.29 -8.16
C ARG A 173 17.33 -16.38 -7.45
N THR A 174 16.84 -17.59 -7.37
CA THR A 174 17.67 -18.77 -7.09
C THR A 174 17.92 -19.54 -8.38
#